data_a51049abdb1a4ed172d2e8c64fc5bb99
#
_entry.id   a51049abdb1a4ed172d2e8c64fc5bb99
#
_cell.length_a   1.000
_cell.length_b   1.000
_cell.length_c   1.000
_cell.angle_alpha   90.00
_cell.angle_beta   90.00
_cell.angle_gamma   90.00
#
_symmetry.space_group_name_H-M   'P 1'
#
loop_
_entity.id
_entity.type
_entity.pdbx_description
1 polymer ?
#
loop_
_entity_poly.entity_id
_entity_poly.type
_entity_poly.pdbx_seq_one_letter_code
_entity_poly.pdbx_strand_id
1 'polypeptide(L)' 'MQHIHLRINELLLERGISKNQICKDLDLPRGNFNRYCRDEFKRIDVNLILKLCHYFNCKIDELIEIVN' A
#
# COMPACT_ATOMS: atom_id res chain seq x y z
N MET A 1 -11.80 -14.75 10.92
CA MET A 1 -11.67 -14.94 9.46
C MET A 1 -10.43 -14.21 8.96
N GLN A 2 -9.62 -14.87 8.12
CA GLN A 2 -8.38 -14.26 7.62
C GLN A 2 -8.67 -13.26 6.51
N HIS A 3 -7.85 -12.22 6.44
CA HIS A 3 -7.89 -11.28 5.33
C HIS A 3 -6.48 -10.75 5.04
N ILE A 4 -6.35 -10.12 3.88
CA ILE A 4 -5.09 -9.53 3.45
C ILE A 4 -5.02 -8.11 4.00
N HIS A 5 -3.91 -7.79 4.64
CA HIS A 5 -3.62 -6.44 5.11
C HIS A 5 -2.44 -5.89 4.32
N LEU A 6 -2.60 -4.70 3.76
CA LEU A 6 -1.50 -3.99 3.12
C LEU A 6 -0.90 -3.02 4.14
N ARG A 7 0.39 -3.17 4.39
CA ARG A 7 1.09 -2.39 5.40
C ARG A 7 1.51 -1.01 4.89
N ILE A 8 0.65 -0.40 4.08
CA ILE A 8 0.95 0.90 3.47
C ILE A 8 1.09 1.98 4.54
N ASN A 9 0.11 2.07 5.46
CA ASN A 9 0.15 3.10 6.51
C ASN A 9 1.38 2.94 7.39
N GLU A 10 1.73 1.71 7.74
CA GLU A 10 2.90 1.43 8.55
C GLU A 10 4.19 1.87 7.86
N LEU A 11 4.30 1.54 6.56
CA LEU A 11 5.49 1.91 5.79
C LEU A 11 5.59 3.42 5.58
N LEU A 12 4.47 4.09 5.34
CA LEU A 12 4.47 5.55 5.23
C LEU A 12 4.97 6.20 6.52
N LEU A 13 4.47 5.70 7.65
CA LEU A 13 4.85 6.22 8.96
C LEU A 13 6.34 5.98 9.23
N GLU A 14 6.82 4.78 8.96
CA GLU A 14 8.23 4.43 9.18
C GLU A 14 9.18 5.31 8.36
N ARG A 15 8.77 5.68 7.15
CA ARG A 15 9.62 6.47 6.25
C ARG A 15 9.33 7.96 6.27
N GLY A 16 8.35 8.40 7.08
CA GLY A 16 7.99 9.81 7.18
C GLY A 16 7.43 10.38 5.90
N ILE A 17 6.67 9.58 5.16
CA ILE A 17 6.08 9.98 3.88
C ILE A 17 4.57 10.16 4.05
N SER A 18 4.02 11.27 3.54
CA SER A 18 2.58 11.50 3.60
C SER A 18 1.86 10.78 2.46
N LYS A 19 0.55 10.56 2.66
CA LYS A 19 -0.28 9.98 1.60
C LYS A 19 -0.33 10.90 0.37
N ASN A 20 -0.34 12.21 0.57
CA ASN A 20 -0.30 13.16 -0.54
C ASN A 20 0.98 12.99 -1.35
N GLN A 21 2.09 12.81 -0.69
CA GLN A 21 3.38 12.70 -1.35
C GLN A 21 3.46 11.44 -2.21
N ILE A 22 3.08 10.29 -1.66
CA ILE A 22 3.15 9.04 -2.42
C ILE A 22 2.19 9.04 -3.60
N CYS A 23 0.98 9.57 -3.41
CA CYS A 23 0.02 9.66 -4.52
C CYS A 23 0.53 10.56 -5.64
N LYS A 24 1.20 11.65 -5.30
CA LYS A 24 1.80 12.54 -6.28
C LYS A 24 2.96 11.85 -6.99
N ASP A 25 3.84 11.22 -6.24
CA ASP A 25 5.04 10.58 -6.80
C ASP A 25 4.69 9.43 -7.73
N LEU A 26 3.66 8.66 -7.42
CA LEU A 26 3.26 7.49 -8.20
C LEU A 26 2.06 7.76 -9.12
N ASP A 27 1.57 8.99 -9.13
CA ASP A 27 0.40 9.39 -9.92
C ASP A 27 -0.80 8.47 -9.65
N LEU A 28 -1.15 8.32 -8.37
CA LEU A 28 -2.23 7.45 -7.95
C LEU A 28 -3.48 8.25 -7.59
N PRO A 29 -4.67 7.81 -8.03
CA PRO A 29 -5.92 8.44 -7.57
C PRO A 29 -6.07 8.27 -6.06
N ARG A 30 -6.32 9.38 -5.36
CA ARG A 30 -6.34 9.39 -3.91
C ARG A 30 -7.42 8.47 -3.33
N GLY A 31 -8.59 8.44 -3.97
CA GLY A 31 -9.69 7.60 -3.52
C GLY A 31 -9.34 6.11 -3.55
N ASN A 32 -8.76 5.65 -4.66
CA ASN A 32 -8.34 4.26 -4.79
C ASN A 32 -7.23 3.92 -3.79
N PHE A 33 -6.28 4.83 -3.65
CA PHE A 33 -5.18 4.62 -2.71
C PHE A 33 -5.70 4.50 -1.27
N ASN A 34 -6.65 5.35 -0.88
CA ASN A 34 -7.23 5.30 0.47
C ASN A 34 -7.92 3.97 0.72
N ARG A 35 -8.60 3.41 -0.29
CA ARG A 35 -9.25 2.12 -0.16
C ARG A 35 -8.23 1.01 0.10
N TYR A 36 -7.11 1.03 -0.61
CA TYR A 36 -6.02 0.08 -0.36
C TYR A 36 -5.44 0.25 1.05
N CYS A 37 -5.31 1.48 1.53
CA CYS A 37 -4.81 1.74 2.87
C CYS A 37 -5.72 1.18 3.96
N ARG A 38 -7.03 1.09 3.69
CA ARG A 38 -8.02 0.57 4.64
C ARG A 38 -8.37 -0.89 4.39
N ASP A 39 -7.64 -1.56 3.50
CA ASP A 39 -7.89 -2.95 3.10
C ASP A 39 -9.28 -3.16 2.51
N GLU A 40 -9.86 -2.11 1.90
CA GLU A 40 -11.17 -2.15 1.27
C GLU A 40 -11.05 -2.48 -0.22
N PHE A 41 -10.61 -3.69 -0.50
CA PHE A 41 -10.44 -4.15 -1.88
C PHE A 41 -10.82 -5.62 -1.99
N LYS A 42 -11.30 -6.00 -3.17
CA LYS A 42 -11.56 -7.40 -3.48
C LYS A 42 -10.49 -7.99 -4.38
N ARG A 43 -9.82 -7.14 -5.13
CA ARG A 43 -8.74 -7.52 -6.04
C ARG A 43 -7.55 -6.63 -5.78
N ILE A 44 -6.36 -7.18 -5.98
CA ILE A 44 -5.11 -6.44 -5.86
C ILE A 44 -4.52 -6.24 -7.25
N ASP A 45 -4.23 -4.98 -7.57
CA ASP A 45 -3.57 -4.64 -8.82
C ASP A 45 -2.08 -4.96 -8.70
N VAL A 46 -1.60 -5.90 -9.51
CA VAL A 46 -0.19 -6.32 -9.48
C VAL A 46 0.74 -5.13 -9.75
N ASN A 47 0.36 -4.27 -10.68
CA ASN A 47 1.19 -3.10 -11.00
C ASN A 47 1.31 -2.15 -9.80
N LEU A 48 0.23 -1.98 -9.07
CA LEU A 48 0.26 -1.16 -7.85
C LEU A 48 1.19 -1.76 -6.80
N ILE A 49 1.12 -3.07 -6.61
CA ILE A 49 1.98 -3.76 -5.65
C ILE A 49 3.45 -3.59 -6.03
N LEU A 50 3.77 -3.73 -7.30
CA LEU A 50 5.14 -3.54 -7.78
C LEU A 50 5.62 -2.10 -7.56
N LYS A 51 4.76 -1.11 -7.86
CA LYS A 51 5.08 0.29 -7.63
C LYS A 51 5.35 0.57 -6.15
N LEU A 52 4.51 0.03 -5.28
CA LEU A 52 4.66 0.26 -3.84
C LEU A 52 5.93 -0.39 -3.31
N CYS A 53 6.21 -1.63 -3.69
CA CYS A 53 7.43 -2.31 -3.27
C CYS A 53 8.67 -1.55 -3.73
N HIS A 54 8.66 -1.07 -4.98
CA HIS A 54 9.77 -0.29 -5.51
C HIS A 54 9.92 1.04 -4.78
N TYR A 55 8.80 1.72 -4.56
CA TYR A 55 8.80 3.04 -3.91
C TYR A 55 9.35 2.96 -2.48
N PHE A 56 8.89 1.96 -1.72
CA PHE A 56 9.33 1.75 -0.35
C PHE A 56 10.65 1.00 -0.25
N ASN A 57 11.16 0.51 -1.37
CA ASN A 57 12.37 -0.32 -1.40
C ASN A 57 12.24 -1.50 -0.42
N CYS A 58 11.13 -2.22 -0.52
CA CYS A 58 10.83 -3.34 0.36
C CYS A 58 10.43 -4.57 -0.45
N LYS A 59 10.44 -5.72 0.22
CA LYS A 59 10.01 -6.96 -0.38
C LYS A 59 8.49 -7.09 -0.23
N ILE A 60 7.88 -7.97 -1.03
CA ILE A 60 6.43 -8.15 -1.01
C ILE A 60 5.94 -8.61 0.36
N ASP A 61 6.71 -9.44 1.08
CA ASP A 61 6.32 -9.90 2.41
C ASP A 61 6.38 -8.81 3.46
N GLU A 62 7.05 -7.70 3.17
CA GLU A 62 7.06 -6.53 4.04
C GLU A 62 5.86 -5.63 3.80
N LEU A 63 5.21 -5.77 2.63
CA LEU A 63 4.06 -4.95 2.25
C LEU A 63 2.73 -5.66 2.53
N ILE A 64 2.68 -6.96 2.31
CA ILE A 64 1.45 -7.74 2.39
C ILE A 64 1.55 -8.75 3.54
N GLU A 65 0.49 -8.82 4.35
CA GLU A 65 0.43 -9.84 5.40
C GLU A 65 -0.99 -10.40 5.50
N ILE A 66 -1.08 -11.62 6.01
CA ILE A 66 -2.36 -12.25 6.29
C ILE A 66 -2.64 -12.10 7.78
N VAL A 67 -3.80 -11.54 8.11
CA VAL A 67 -4.20 -11.31 9.49
C VAL A 67 -5.54 -11.96 9.77
N ASN A 68 -5.78 -12.26 11.02
CA ASN A 68 -7.06 -12.85 11.46
C ASN A 68 -8.03 -11.81 11.95
#